data_6673d67ce1a0368f60e5f380c710415d
#
_entry.id   6673d67ce1a0368f60e5f380c710415d
#
_cell.length_a   1.000
_cell.length_b   1.000
_cell.length_c   1.000
_cell.angle_alpha   90.00
_cell.angle_beta   90.00
_cell.angle_gamma   90.00
#
_symmetry.space_group_name_H-M   'P 1'
#
loop_
_entity.id
_entity.type
_entity.pdbx_description
1 polymer ?
#
loop_
_entity_poly.entity_id
_entity_poly.type
_entity_poly.pdbx_seq_one_letter_code
_entity_poly.pdbx_strand_id
1 'polypeptide(L)'
;MKADDCTIGDHDRKVIRKQADLLLRRASAYGRFPTPIPDLVKAAELEVETEMAFDEQGIGELYRVLPNNQKLNVEVLKKAIGKVEGILHREDKTIFIDKTLHKSRQKFLTLHEVGHHDLPWQKSSFKILEDSEGELDESTRDQFEREANCFASDVWFQLDTFTSDARDSDFGIGPPIKLLTKRYGTSCYSTLRRYVNVYGRASALVVCDVDKSTTGSLTVRRILESSEFLQQLGSFTLPSRLGPESFFYRNMPVNKFRMPTPWIFERQGHHPVACMVEAYNSTKQIFFLVYPVKSNGIAISS
;
A
#
# COMPACT_ATOMS: atom_id res chain seq x y z
N MET A 1 -11.49 -6.82 4.32
CA MET A 1 -10.60 -5.63 4.30
C MET A 1 -9.76 -5.58 3.02
N LYS A 2 -9.27 -4.40 2.58
CA LYS A 2 -8.32 -4.29 1.45
C LYS A 2 -6.90 -4.55 1.96
N ALA A 3 -6.13 -5.34 1.23
CA ALA A 3 -4.79 -5.83 1.62
C ALA A 3 -3.72 -4.76 1.94
N ASP A 4 -4.01 -3.49 1.79
CA ASP A 4 -3.12 -2.35 2.04
C ASP A 4 -3.88 -1.17 2.69
N ASP A 5 -5.03 -1.43 3.30
CA ASP A 5 -5.82 -0.42 4.00
C ASP A 5 -5.03 0.12 5.21
N CYS A 6 -4.89 1.44 5.28
CA CYS A 6 -4.28 2.18 6.39
C CYS A 6 -5.26 3.23 6.94
N THR A 7 -6.55 2.99 6.86
CA THR A 7 -7.56 3.89 7.42
C THR A 7 -7.63 3.69 8.92
N ILE A 8 -7.05 4.60 9.67
CA ILE A 8 -6.97 4.60 11.14
C ILE A 8 -7.20 6.01 11.68
N GLY A 9 -7.58 6.10 12.95
CA GLY A 9 -7.75 7.38 13.64
C GLY A 9 -6.44 8.18 13.81
N ASP A 10 -6.56 9.49 13.96
CA ASP A 10 -5.38 10.39 14.08
C ASP A 10 -4.53 10.07 15.30
N HIS A 11 -5.15 9.64 16.41
CA HIS A 11 -4.42 9.24 17.61
C HIS A 11 -3.55 8.02 17.34
N ASP A 12 -4.15 6.94 16.80
CA ASP A 12 -3.47 5.69 16.50
C ASP A 12 -2.36 5.91 15.48
N ARG A 13 -2.64 6.77 14.49
CA ARG A 13 -1.65 7.18 13.49
C ARG A 13 -0.39 7.78 14.12
N LYS A 14 -0.54 8.67 15.11
CA LYS A 14 0.59 9.29 15.82
C LYS A 14 1.39 8.25 16.60
N VAL A 15 0.71 7.33 17.28
CA VAL A 15 1.36 6.29 18.07
C VAL A 15 2.11 5.30 17.18
N ILE A 16 1.52 4.86 16.07
CA ILE A 16 2.16 3.98 15.08
C ILE A 16 3.39 4.66 14.48
N ARG A 17 3.29 5.93 14.09
CA ARG A 17 4.44 6.69 13.58
C ARG A 17 5.59 6.77 14.56
N LYS A 18 5.30 6.90 15.87
CA LYS A 18 6.33 6.86 16.92
C LYS A 18 7.02 5.50 16.97
N GLN A 19 6.30 4.39 16.86
CA GLN A 19 6.91 3.06 16.84
C GLN A 19 7.75 2.84 15.57
N ALA A 20 7.26 3.29 14.41
CA ALA A 20 8.02 3.27 13.16
C ALA A 20 9.33 4.09 13.26
N ASP A 21 9.30 5.28 13.87
CA ASP A 21 10.50 6.10 14.12
C ASP A 21 11.49 5.38 15.03
N LEU A 22 11.02 4.75 16.11
CA LEU A 22 11.87 3.99 17.01
C LEU A 22 12.58 2.83 16.30
N LEU A 23 11.89 2.08 15.47
CA LEU A 23 12.50 1.00 14.68
C LEU A 23 13.54 1.55 13.68
N LEU A 24 13.21 2.59 12.95
CA LEU A 24 14.13 3.23 11.99
C LEU A 24 15.42 3.72 12.68
N ARG A 25 15.32 4.28 13.88
CA ARG A 25 16.48 4.70 14.70
C ARG A 25 17.28 3.52 15.19
N ARG A 26 16.64 2.48 15.77
CA ARG A 26 17.31 1.24 16.23
C ARG A 26 18.14 0.60 15.11
N ALA A 27 17.58 0.57 13.90
CA ALA A 27 18.25 0.00 12.73
C ALA A 27 19.25 0.97 12.06
N SER A 28 19.39 2.21 12.54
CA SER A 28 20.16 3.27 11.86
C SER A 28 19.79 3.38 10.37
N ALA A 29 18.49 3.27 10.05
CA ALA A 29 17.99 3.10 8.69
C ALA A 29 17.73 4.43 7.96
N TYR A 30 17.64 5.54 8.70
CA TYR A 30 17.40 6.85 8.09
C TYR A 30 18.48 7.25 7.11
N GLY A 31 18.06 7.78 5.94
CA GLY A 31 18.96 8.21 4.87
C GLY A 31 19.63 7.08 4.11
N ARG A 32 19.38 5.82 4.44
CA ARG A 32 19.92 4.65 3.73
C ARG A 32 18.90 4.15 2.71
N PHE A 33 19.29 4.12 1.44
CA PHE A 33 18.41 3.77 0.33
C PHE A 33 19.02 2.71 -0.59
N PRO A 34 18.21 1.76 -1.10
CA PRO A 34 16.82 1.48 -0.69
C PRO A 34 16.73 1.18 0.80
N THR A 35 15.56 1.43 1.41
CA THR A 35 15.35 1.20 2.85
C THR A 35 15.83 -0.19 3.25
N PRO A 36 16.74 -0.32 4.23
CA PRO A 36 17.48 -1.55 4.53
C PRO A 36 16.63 -2.52 5.37
N ILE A 37 15.68 -3.21 4.72
CA ILE A 37 14.72 -4.10 5.38
C ILE A 37 15.42 -5.20 6.22
N PRO A 38 16.51 -5.85 5.79
CA PRO A 38 17.19 -6.83 6.63
C PRO A 38 17.68 -6.26 7.96
N ASP A 39 18.18 -5.03 7.97
CA ASP A 39 18.64 -4.38 9.20
C ASP A 39 17.46 -4.00 10.12
N LEU A 40 16.30 -3.64 9.54
CA LEU A 40 15.07 -3.39 10.29
C LEU A 40 14.55 -4.66 10.97
N VAL A 41 14.55 -5.78 10.25
CA VAL A 41 14.18 -7.09 10.79
C VAL A 41 15.11 -7.49 11.95
N LYS A 42 16.42 -7.35 11.72
CA LYS A 42 17.42 -7.62 12.77
C LYS A 42 17.24 -6.71 13.99
N ALA A 43 16.95 -5.43 13.79
CA ALA A 43 16.68 -4.49 14.88
C ALA A 43 15.36 -4.79 15.63
N ALA A 44 14.40 -5.45 14.99
CA ALA A 44 13.21 -5.99 15.62
C ALA A 44 13.45 -7.34 16.32
N GLU A 45 14.67 -7.87 16.28
CA GLU A 45 15.05 -9.20 16.80
C GLU A 45 14.27 -10.36 16.16
N LEU A 46 14.00 -10.24 14.85
CA LEU A 46 13.28 -11.22 14.06
C LEU A 46 14.18 -11.81 12.97
N GLU A 47 13.80 -12.99 12.49
CA GLU A 47 14.36 -13.64 11.31
C GLU A 47 13.31 -13.73 10.19
N VAL A 48 13.73 -13.86 8.93
CA VAL A 48 12.82 -14.01 7.80
C VAL A 48 13.19 -15.22 6.97
N GLU A 49 12.19 -16.08 6.75
CA GLU A 49 12.28 -17.25 5.87
C GLU A 49 11.44 -17.00 4.61
N THR A 50 12.06 -17.06 3.44
CA THR A 50 11.42 -16.76 2.16
C THR A 50 11.55 -17.89 1.13
N GLU A 51 12.01 -19.05 1.53
CA GLU A 51 12.23 -20.19 0.63
C GLU A 51 11.03 -21.11 0.54
N MET A 52 10.00 -20.89 1.34
CA MET A 52 8.79 -21.70 1.38
C MET A 52 7.70 -21.16 0.44
N ALA A 53 7.01 -22.03 -0.28
CA ALA A 53 5.76 -21.69 -0.96
C ALA A 53 4.57 -21.95 -0.05
N PHE A 54 3.55 -21.09 -0.08
CA PHE A 54 2.32 -21.32 0.70
C PHE A 54 1.28 -22.10 -0.13
N ASP A 55 1.74 -23.23 -0.68
CA ASP A 55 0.91 -24.28 -1.28
C ASP A 55 0.69 -25.43 -0.29
N GLU A 56 -0.03 -26.48 -0.70
CA GLU A 56 -0.32 -27.64 0.15
C GLU A 56 0.95 -28.32 0.68
N GLN A 57 2.00 -28.39 -0.13
CA GLN A 57 3.25 -29.01 0.25
C GLN A 57 4.02 -28.15 1.25
N GLY A 58 4.22 -26.87 0.95
CA GLY A 58 4.97 -25.94 1.80
C GLY A 58 4.29 -25.72 3.15
N ILE A 59 2.95 -25.63 3.18
CA ILE A 59 2.19 -25.56 4.43
C ILE A 59 2.34 -26.86 5.23
N GLY A 60 2.39 -28.01 4.55
CA GLY A 60 2.69 -29.29 5.20
C GLY A 60 4.09 -29.34 5.82
N GLU A 61 5.08 -28.72 5.18
CA GLU A 61 6.44 -28.57 5.71
C GLU A 61 6.49 -27.62 6.91
N LEU A 62 5.85 -26.44 6.79
CA LEU A 62 5.70 -25.49 7.90
C LEU A 62 5.08 -26.17 9.13
N TYR A 63 4.04 -26.98 8.92
CA TYR A 63 3.38 -27.72 9.98
C TYR A 63 4.25 -28.74 10.68
N ARG A 64 5.25 -29.30 9.98
CA ARG A 64 6.23 -30.24 10.60
C ARG A 64 7.26 -29.52 11.44
N VAL A 65 7.59 -28.29 11.07
CA VAL A 65 8.60 -27.47 11.77
C VAL A 65 8.00 -26.82 13.01
N LEU A 66 6.71 -26.48 13.00
CA LEU A 66 6.03 -25.88 14.16
C LEU A 66 5.90 -26.90 15.33
N PRO A 67 6.17 -26.46 16.59
CA PRO A 67 5.99 -27.29 17.78
C PRO A 67 4.56 -27.84 17.92
N ASN A 68 4.41 -29.01 18.55
CA ASN A 68 3.14 -29.70 18.68
C ASN A 68 2.05 -28.92 19.44
N ASN A 69 2.42 -28.05 20.34
CA ASN A 69 1.54 -27.17 21.12
C ASN A 69 1.02 -25.96 20.34
N GLN A 70 1.56 -25.70 19.13
CA GLN A 70 1.19 -24.57 18.26
C GLN A 70 0.64 -25.01 16.91
N LYS A 71 0.32 -26.28 16.77
CA LYS A 71 -0.32 -26.77 15.54
C LYS A 71 -1.68 -26.10 15.37
N LEU A 72 -1.68 -24.94 14.72
CA LEU A 72 -2.88 -24.36 14.14
C LEU A 72 -3.71 -25.46 13.48
N ASN A 73 -5.01 -25.43 13.69
CA ASN A 73 -5.90 -26.42 13.10
C ASN A 73 -5.61 -26.51 11.58
N VAL A 74 -5.21 -27.70 11.11
CA VAL A 74 -4.84 -27.96 9.69
C VAL A 74 -5.94 -27.49 8.75
N GLU A 75 -7.22 -27.58 9.17
CA GLU A 75 -8.35 -27.12 8.37
C GLU A 75 -8.39 -25.60 8.23
N VAL A 76 -7.97 -24.84 9.27
CA VAL A 76 -7.85 -23.38 9.22
C VAL A 76 -6.71 -22.98 8.28
N LEU A 77 -5.56 -23.67 8.36
CA LEU A 77 -4.44 -23.48 7.45
C LEU A 77 -4.82 -23.87 6.00
N LYS A 78 -5.52 -24.98 5.80
CA LYS A 78 -6.01 -25.37 4.46
C LYS A 78 -7.02 -24.38 3.89
N LYS A 79 -7.89 -23.81 4.71
CA LYS A 79 -8.80 -22.71 4.28
C LYS A 79 -8.07 -21.40 4.03
N ALA A 80 -6.90 -21.22 4.61
CA ALA A 80 -6.04 -20.06 4.40
C ALA A 80 -5.12 -20.21 3.16
N ILE A 81 -4.96 -21.41 2.59
CA ILE A 81 -4.18 -21.63 1.37
C ILE A 81 -4.65 -20.68 0.28
N GLY A 82 -3.72 -19.89 -0.26
CA GLY A 82 -4.01 -18.87 -1.27
C GLY A 82 -4.57 -17.54 -0.72
N LYS A 83 -4.77 -17.41 0.61
CA LYS A 83 -5.19 -16.15 1.25
C LYS A 83 -4.13 -15.60 2.21
N VAL A 84 -3.31 -16.46 2.79
CA VAL A 84 -2.19 -16.08 3.67
C VAL A 84 -0.94 -15.90 2.83
N GLU A 85 -0.31 -14.76 2.95
CA GLU A 85 0.90 -14.38 2.19
C GLU A 85 2.14 -14.25 3.09
N GLY A 86 1.92 -14.08 4.42
CA GLY A 86 2.93 -13.99 5.45
C GLY A 86 2.43 -14.54 6.78
N ILE A 87 3.31 -15.04 7.63
CA ILE A 87 3.02 -15.60 8.95
C ILE A 87 4.15 -15.21 9.90
N LEU A 88 3.82 -14.60 11.04
CA LEU A 88 4.76 -14.38 12.14
C LEU A 88 4.64 -15.52 13.16
N HIS A 89 5.68 -16.34 13.28
CA HIS A 89 5.82 -17.30 14.37
C HIS A 89 6.53 -16.62 15.55
N ARG A 90 5.78 -16.35 16.62
CA ARG A 90 6.22 -15.46 17.71
C ARG A 90 7.26 -16.10 18.61
N GLU A 91 7.16 -17.39 18.90
CA GLU A 91 8.10 -18.09 19.77
C GLU A 91 9.50 -18.15 19.16
N ASP A 92 9.61 -18.55 17.90
CA ASP A 92 10.88 -18.63 17.19
C ASP A 92 11.30 -17.27 16.59
N LYS A 93 10.46 -16.23 16.78
CA LYS A 93 10.71 -14.89 16.22
C LYS A 93 10.98 -14.91 14.71
N THR A 94 10.30 -15.80 13.97
CA THR A 94 10.51 -16.02 12.53
C THR A 94 9.28 -15.57 11.73
N ILE A 95 9.53 -14.80 10.70
CA ILE A 95 8.55 -14.39 9.69
C ILE A 95 8.69 -15.31 8.49
N PHE A 96 7.63 -16.02 8.13
CA PHE A 96 7.55 -16.83 6.91
C PHE A 96 6.83 -16.02 5.84
N ILE A 97 7.42 -15.89 4.65
CA ILE A 97 6.85 -15.15 3.51
C ILE A 97 6.80 -16.07 2.30
N ASP A 98 5.65 -16.10 1.61
CA ASP A 98 5.49 -16.91 0.40
C ASP A 98 6.48 -16.51 -0.69
N LYS A 99 7.33 -17.48 -1.09
CA LYS A 99 8.36 -17.29 -2.12
C LYS A 99 7.80 -16.97 -3.50
N THR A 100 6.56 -17.33 -3.79
CA THR A 100 5.94 -17.12 -5.11
C THR A 100 5.55 -15.67 -5.36
N LEU A 101 5.49 -14.87 -4.30
CA LEU A 101 5.13 -13.46 -4.38
C LEU A 101 6.23 -12.62 -5.04
N HIS A 102 5.80 -11.53 -5.69
CA HIS A 102 6.74 -10.55 -6.22
C HIS A 102 7.59 -9.93 -5.10
N LYS A 103 8.88 -9.70 -5.34
CA LYS A 103 9.84 -9.19 -4.32
C LYS A 103 9.38 -7.94 -3.57
N SER A 104 8.68 -7.00 -4.23
CA SER A 104 8.14 -5.83 -3.53
C SER A 104 6.98 -6.18 -2.60
N ARG A 105 6.20 -7.22 -2.91
CA ARG A 105 5.15 -7.71 -2.01
C ARG A 105 5.75 -8.42 -0.80
N GLN A 106 6.76 -9.27 -1.03
CA GLN A 106 7.51 -9.93 0.06
C GLN A 106 8.06 -8.91 1.05
N LYS A 107 8.73 -7.85 0.54
CA LYS A 107 9.27 -6.76 1.39
C LYS A 107 8.20 -6.04 2.20
N PHE A 108 7.06 -5.74 1.59
CA PHE A 108 5.95 -5.09 2.30
C PHE A 108 5.42 -5.98 3.42
N LEU A 109 5.17 -7.26 3.11
CA LEU A 109 4.68 -8.22 4.10
C LEU A 109 5.68 -8.45 5.23
N THR A 110 6.97 -8.53 4.94
CA THR A 110 8.00 -8.58 5.98
C THR A 110 7.86 -7.43 6.98
N LEU A 111 7.72 -6.19 6.48
CA LEU A 111 7.52 -5.02 7.36
C LEU A 111 6.14 -5.00 8.03
N HIS A 112 5.13 -5.61 7.43
CA HIS A 112 3.81 -5.77 8.02
C HIS A 112 3.86 -6.71 9.22
N GLU A 113 4.52 -7.88 9.09
CA GLU A 113 4.72 -8.81 10.19
C GLU A 113 5.61 -8.22 11.31
N VAL A 114 6.63 -7.43 10.94
CA VAL A 114 7.39 -6.63 11.92
C VAL A 114 6.46 -5.67 12.67
N GLY A 115 5.45 -5.09 11.99
CA GLY A 115 4.44 -4.24 12.61
C GLY A 115 3.65 -4.98 13.70
N HIS A 116 3.16 -6.19 13.41
CA HIS A 116 2.47 -7.03 14.39
C HIS A 116 3.34 -7.39 15.59
N HIS A 117 4.66 -7.47 15.40
CA HIS A 117 5.62 -7.74 16.48
C HIS A 117 5.98 -6.49 17.30
N ASP A 118 6.18 -5.35 16.63
CA ASP A 118 6.77 -4.14 17.24
C ASP A 118 5.71 -3.17 17.82
N LEU A 119 4.41 -3.34 17.46
CA LEU A 119 3.31 -2.60 18.05
C LEU A 119 2.95 -3.19 19.44
N PRO A 120 3.24 -2.48 20.57
CA PRO A 120 3.18 -3.09 21.90
C PRO A 120 1.80 -3.61 22.27
N TRP A 121 0.74 -2.92 21.87
CA TRP A 121 -0.64 -3.33 22.18
C TRP A 121 -1.04 -4.60 21.42
N GLN A 122 -0.62 -4.76 20.17
CA GLN A 122 -0.86 -5.98 19.41
C GLN A 122 -0.10 -7.16 20.02
N LYS A 123 1.18 -6.96 20.36
CA LYS A 123 2.00 -7.97 21.02
C LYS A 123 1.36 -8.43 22.33
N SER A 124 0.85 -7.51 23.14
CA SER A 124 0.18 -7.82 24.42
C SER A 124 -1.14 -8.56 24.21
N SER A 125 -1.97 -8.13 23.24
CA SER A 125 -3.24 -8.77 22.92
C SER A 125 -3.06 -10.21 22.45
N PHE A 126 -2.11 -10.46 21.57
CA PHE A 126 -1.82 -11.80 21.10
C PHE A 126 -1.31 -12.72 22.22
N LYS A 127 -0.48 -12.20 23.14
CA LYS A 127 -0.03 -12.98 24.30
C LYS A 127 -1.19 -13.39 25.21
N ILE A 128 -2.15 -12.48 25.48
CA ILE A 128 -3.34 -12.79 26.26
C ILE A 128 -4.19 -13.86 25.58
N LEU A 129 -4.31 -13.81 24.26
CA LEU A 129 -5.08 -14.79 23.49
C LEU A 129 -4.43 -16.18 23.49
N GLU A 130 -3.11 -16.24 23.35
CA GLU A 130 -2.33 -17.48 23.47
C GLU A 130 -2.56 -18.12 24.86
N ASP A 131 -2.51 -17.30 25.92
CA ASP A 131 -2.71 -17.76 27.31
C ASP A 131 -4.17 -18.18 27.60
N SER A 132 -5.16 -17.66 26.86
CA SER A 132 -6.60 -17.90 27.11
C SER A 132 -7.30 -18.80 26.08
N GLU A 133 -6.58 -19.32 25.07
CA GLU A 133 -7.14 -20.05 23.92
C GLU A 133 -8.26 -19.26 23.18
N GLY A 134 -8.20 -17.92 23.23
CA GLY A 134 -9.18 -17.03 22.66
C GLY A 134 -8.85 -16.63 21.22
N GLU A 135 -9.82 -16.03 20.53
CA GLU A 135 -9.65 -15.40 19.22
C GLU A 135 -9.99 -13.92 19.27
N LEU A 136 -9.31 -13.11 18.44
CA LEU A 136 -9.69 -11.72 18.23
C LEU A 136 -11.05 -11.65 17.51
N ASP A 137 -11.91 -10.74 17.96
CA ASP A 137 -13.08 -10.39 17.19
C ASP A 137 -12.70 -9.77 15.83
N GLU A 138 -13.61 -9.85 14.86
CA GLU A 138 -13.34 -9.44 13.47
C GLU A 138 -12.95 -7.95 13.37
N SER A 139 -13.56 -7.08 14.17
CA SER A 139 -13.30 -5.63 14.13
C SER A 139 -11.91 -5.30 14.65
N THR A 140 -11.47 -5.94 15.75
CA THR A 140 -10.14 -5.78 16.32
C THR A 140 -9.08 -6.35 15.38
N ARG A 141 -9.34 -7.51 14.76
CA ARG A 141 -8.46 -8.09 13.75
C ARG A 141 -8.27 -7.14 12.57
N ASP A 142 -9.35 -6.61 12.02
CA ASP A 142 -9.32 -5.63 10.93
C ASP A 142 -8.58 -4.35 11.30
N GLN A 143 -8.69 -3.90 12.55
CA GLN A 143 -7.93 -2.75 13.04
C GLN A 143 -6.44 -3.05 13.09
N PHE A 144 -6.03 -4.19 13.65
CA PHE A 144 -4.63 -4.60 13.74
C PHE A 144 -3.97 -4.71 12.37
N GLU A 145 -4.68 -5.26 11.38
CA GLU A 145 -4.23 -5.33 9.99
C GLU A 145 -4.00 -3.93 9.39
N ARG A 146 -4.92 -2.98 9.61
CA ARG A 146 -4.75 -1.60 9.15
C ARG A 146 -3.56 -0.91 9.83
N GLU A 147 -3.37 -1.13 11.12
CA GLU A 147 -2.25 -0.60 11.89
C GLU A 147 -0.91 -1.14 11.39
N ALA A 148 -0.79 -2.44 11.17
CA ALA A 148 0.39 -3.08 10.62
C ALA A 148 0.71 -2.59 9.19
N ASN A 149 -0.32 -2.39 8.35
CA ASN A 149 -0.17 -1.77 7.02
C ASN A 149 0.37 -0.34 7.11
N CYS A 150 -0.12 0.46 8.07
CA CYS A 150 0.37 1.81 8.31
C CYS A 150 1.83 1.80 8.77
N PHE A 151 2.15 0.95 9.74
CA PHE A 151 3.51 0.79 10.23
C PHE A 151 4.48 0.40 9.11
N ALA A 152 4.15 -0.64 8.34
CA ALA A 152 4.96 -1.09 7.21
C ALA A 152 5.22 0.02 6.20
N SER A 153 4.18 0.79 5.86
CA SER A 153 4.30 1.93 4.94
C SER A 153 5.19 3.02 5.52
N ASP A 154 5.00 3.40 6.80
CA ASP A 154 5.77 4.46 7.44
C ASP A 154 7.25 4.10 7.58
N VAL A 155 7.56 2.85 7.92
CA VAL A 155 8.94 2.34 7.98
C VAL A 155 9.57 2.31 6.59
N TRP A 156 8.90 1.74 5.59
CA TRP A 156 9.47 1.59 4.25
C TRP A 156 9.79 2.93 3.60
N PHE A 157 8.91 3.92 3.77
CA PHE A 157 9.09 5.25 3.23
C PHE A 157 9.85 6.21 4.18
N GLN A 158 10.39 5.71 5.29
CA GLN A 158 11.15 6.50 6.27
C GLN A 158 10.40 7.77 6.70
N LEU A 159 9.09 7.61 7.00
CA LEU A 159 8.22 8.67 7.52
C LEU A 159 8.21 9.92 6.62
N ASP A 160 8.64 11.07 7.19
CA ASP A 160 8.60 12.38 6.53
C ASP A 160 9.73 12.57 5.52
N THR A 161 10.74 11.69 5.51
CA THR A 161 11.80 11.72 4.49
C THR A 161 11.22 11.60 3.08
N PHE A 162 10.27 10.66 2.89
CA PHE A 162 9.58 10.55 1.61
C PHE A 162 8.76 11.81 1.25
N THR A 163 8.14 12.44 2.23
CA THR A 163 7.36 13.66 2.02
C THR A 163 8.26 14.81 1.54
N SER A 164 9.44 14.96 2.15
CA SER A 164 10.44 15.92 1.71
C SER A 164 10.90 15.63 0.29
N ASP A 165 11.38 14.41 0.03
CA ASP A 165 11.85 13.99 -1.29
C ASP A 165 10.78 14.17 -2.39
N ALA A 166 9.50 13.91 -2.05
CA ALA A 166 8.39 14.07 -2.99
C ALA A 166 8.16 15.54 -3.34
N ARG A 167 8.27 16.44 -2.36
CA ARG A 167 8.06 17.90 -2.53
C ARG A 167 9.23 18.61 -3.19
N ASP A 168 10.43 18.01 -3.13
CA ASP A 168 11.62 18.52 -3.80
C ASP A 168 11.59 18.34 -5.32
N SER A 169 10.60 17.61 -5.84
CA SER A 169 10.38 17.38 -7.26
C SER A 169 9.11 18.06 -7.77
N ASP A 170 9.07 18.34 -9.08
CA ASP A 170 7.85 18.84 -9.71
C ASP A 170 6.68 17.90 -9.50
N PHE A 171 5.49 18.48 -9.33
CA PHE A 171 4.27 17.69 -9.21
C PHE A 171 3.89 17.02 -10.52
N GLY A 172 3.57 15.74 -10.45
CA GLY A 172 3.12 14.93 -11.59
C GLY A 172 3.37 13.44 -11.36
N ILE A 173 2.98 12.60 -12.30
CA ILE A 173 3.15 11.15 -12.20
C ILE A 173 4.61 10.70 -12.50
N GLY A 174 5.33 11.49 -13.28
CA GLY A 174 6.68 11.17 -13.73
C GLY A 174 7.72 11.11 -12.62
N PRO A 175 7.89 12.17 -11.80
CA PRO A 175 8.91 12.22 -10.76
C PRO A 175 8.82 11.05 -9.76
N PRO A 176 7.66 10.73 -9.13
CA PRO A 176 7.61 9.61 -8.20
C PRO A 176 7.99 8.27 -8.84
N ILE A 177 7.61 8.04 -10.09
CA ILE A 177 7.96 6.80 -10.80
C ILE A 177 9.45 6.72 -11.12
N LYS A 178 10.03 7.80 -11.61
CA LYS A 178 11.44 7.80 -12.08
C LYS A 178 12.45 7.83 -10.93
N LEU A 179 12.15 8.57 -9.86
CA LEU A 179 13.08 8.86 -8.77
C LEU A 179 12.76 8.05 -7.51
N LEU A 180 11.55 8.22 -6.96
CA LEU A 180 11.22 7.71 -5.63
C LEU A 180 11.06 6.20 -5.60
N THR A 181 10.47 5.59 -6.66
CA THR A 181 10.34 4.14 -6.75
C THR A 181 11.71 3.45 -6.62
N LYS A 182 12.71 3.94 -7.33
CA LYS A 182 14.08 3.40 -7.29
C LYS A 182 14.75 3.70 -5.94
N ARG A 183 14.64 4.95 -5.46
CA ARG A 183 15.26 5.38 -4.20
C ARG A 183 14.81 4.53 -3.03
N TYR A 184 13.50 4.33 -2.87
CA TYR A 184 12.93 3.55 -1.76
C TYR A 184 12.85 2.04 -2.02
N GLY A 185 13.08 1.58 -3.25
CA GLY A 185 12.99 0.17 -3.64
C GLY A 185 11.58 -0.39 -3.57
N THR A 186 10.58 0.47 -3.81
CA THR A 186 9.14 0.17 -3.71
C THR A 186 8.52 -0.12 -5.07
N SER A 187 7.28 -0.59 -5.11
CA SER A 187 6.50 -0.71 -6.34
C SER A 187 5.97 0.65 -6.81
N CYS A 188 5.67 0.78 -8.11
CA CYS A 188 5.01 1.98 -8.64
C CYS A 188 3.70 2.28 -7.90
N TYR A 189 2.91 1.25 -7.62
CA TYR A 189 1.66 1.40 -6.86
C TYR A 189 1.89 1.97 -5.46
N SER A 190 2.79 1.36 -4.67
CA SER A 190 3.07 1.81 -3.29
C SER A 190 3.61 3.24 -3.28
N THR A 191 4.51 3.57 -4.22
CA THR A 191 5.07 4.91 -4.36
C THR A 191 4.00 5.95 -4.70
N LEU A 192 3.18 5.70 -5.73
CA LEU A 192 2.13 6.64 -6.14
C LEU A 192 1.06 6.80 -5.07
N ARG A 193 0.68 5.72 -4.41
CA ARG A 193 -0.24 5.77 -3.27
C ARG A 193 0.29 6.68 -2.16
N ARG A 194 1.54 6.48 -1.74
CA ARG A 194 2.18 7.34 -0.73
C ARG A 194 2.26 8.78 -1.21
N TYR A 195 2.66 8.98 -2.46
CA TYR A 195 2.81 10.30 -3.08
C TYR A 195 1.50 11.12 -3.04
N VAL A 196 0.39 10.55 -3.49
CA VAL A 196 -0.93 11.20 -3.45
C VAL A 196 -1.30 11.59 -2.02
N ASN A 197 -1.03 10.72 -1.05
CA ASN A 197 -1.42 10.96 0.34
C ASN A 197 -0.58 12.05 1.05
N VAL A 198 0.68 12.30 0.63
CA VAL A 198 1.59 13.15 1.41
C VAL A 198 2.11 14.38 0.69
N TYR A 199 1.88 14.51 -0.62
CA TYR A 199 2.39 15.65 -1.38
C TYR A 199 1.75 16.98 -0.95
N GLY A 200 0.51 16.95 -0.48
CA GLY A 200 -0.22 18.15 -0.02
C GLY A 200 -0.87 18.95 -1.15
N ARG A 201 -1.10 18.31 -2.32
CA ARG A 201 -1.86 18.90 -3.42
C ARG A 201 -3.07 18.02 -3.73
N ALA A 202 -4.23 18.66 -4.00
CA ALA A 202 -5.43 17.96 -4.41
C ALA A 202 -5.15 17.06 -5.61
N SER A 203 -5.25 15.76 -5.41
CA SER A 203 -5.00 14.76 -6.46
C SER A 203 -5.67 13.44 -6.14
N ALA A 204 -6.02 12.69 -7.19
CA ALA A 204 -6.53 11.35 -7.10
C ALA A 204 -5.75 10.42 -8.02
N LEU A 205 -5.54 9.18 -7.58
CA LEU A 205 -4.90 8.12 -8.35
C LEU A 205 -5.94 7.08 -8.74
N VAL A 206 -6.17 6.90 -10.02
CA VAL A 206 -6.96 5.80 -10.56
C VAL A 206 -6.01 4.68 -10.97
N VAL A 207 -6.21 3.50 -10.42
CA VAL A 207 -5.43 2.29 -10.71
C VAL A 207 -6.27 1.34 -11.51
N CYS A 208 -5.81 0.98 -12.70
CA CYS A 208 -6.49 0.06 -13.59
C CYS A 208 -5.63 -1.15 -13.93
N ASP A 209 -6.26 -2.32 -13.98
CA ASP A 209 -5.68 -3.50 -14.61
C ASP A 209 -6.06 -3.52 -16.09
N VAL A 210 -5.14 -3.96 -16.94
CA VAL A 210 -5.40 -4.15 -18.36
C VAL A 210 -6.07 -5.50 -18.55
N ASP A 211 -7.29 -5.49 -19.04
CA ASP A 211 -7.97 -6.75 -19.40
C ASP A 211 -7.30 -7.34 -20.65
N LYS A 212 -6.61 -8.44 -20.49
CA LYS A 212 -5.96 -9.17 -21.59
C LYS A 212 -6.92 -10.08 -22.35
N SER A 213 -8.12 -10.29 -21.83
CA SER A 213 -9.13 -11.14 -22.44
C SER A 213 -10.01 -10.34 -23.40
N THR A 214 -9.57 -10.17 -24.64
CA THR A 214 -10.41 -9.89 -25.85
C THR A 214 -11.21 -8.58 -25.97
N THR A 215 -11.53 -7.83 -24.94
CA THR A 215 -12.52 -6.73 -25.07
C THR A 215 -11.94 -5.33 -25.08
N GLY A 216 -10.64 -5.18 -24.97
CA GLY A 216 -10.02 -3.85 -25.00
C GLY A 216 -10.63 -2.89 -23.96
N SER A 217 -10.77 -3.34 -22.71
CA SER A 217 -11.27 -2.52 -21.61
C SER A 217 -10.25 -2.45 -20.47
N LEU A 218 -10.39 -1.42 -19.61
CA LEU A 218 -9.67 -1.30 -18.36
C LEU A 218 -10.59 -1.69 -17.21
N THR A 219 -10.09 -2.48 -16.27
CA THR A 219 -10.79 -2.74 -15.01
C THR A 219 -10.29 -1.79 -13.94
N VAL A 220 -11.17 -0.96 -13.38
CA VAL A 220 -10.84 -0.06 -12.27
C VAL A 220 -10.66 -0.91 -11.01
N ARG A 221 -9.40 -0.99 -10.57
CA ARG A 221 -9.05 -1.70 -9.34
C ARG A 221 -9.25 -0.84 -8.11
N ARG A 222 -8.86 0.43 -8.18
CA ARG A 222 -8.91 1.40 -7.08
C ARG A 222 -8.94 2.83 -7.55
N ILE A 223 -9.58 3.67 -6.72
CA ILE A 223 -9.43 5.12 -6.72
C ILE A 223 -8.91 5.51 -5.34
N LEU A 224 -7.84 6.29 -5.30
CA LEU A 224 -7.21 6.79 -4.08
C LEU A 224 -7.17 8.31 -4.16
N GLU A 225 -7.81 8.98 -3.23
CA GLU A 225 -7.98 10.43 -3.23
C GLU A 225 -7.20 11.04 -2.07
N SER A 226 -6.46 12.12 -2.31
CA SER A 226 -5.83 12.87 -1.24
C SER A 226 -6.88 13.59 -0.38
N SER A 227 -6.54 13.92 0.86
CA SER A 227 -7.40 14.72 1.73
C SER A 227 -7.79 16.06 1.10
N GLU A 228 -6.84 16.69 0.43
CA GLU A 228 -7.06 17.95 -0.29
C GLU A 228 -8.02 17.79 -1.48
N PHE A 229 -7.97 16.64 -2.17
CA PHE A 229 -8.91 16.35 -3.25
C PHE A 229 -10.33 16.18 -2.71
N LEU A 230 -10.48 15.38 -1.67
CA LEU A 230 -11.77 15.15 -1.01
C LEU A 230 -12.38 16.44 -0.47
N GLN A 231 -11.57 17.32 0.15
CA GLN A 231 -12.03 18.60 0.67
C GLN A 231 -12.45 19.58 -0.42
N GLN A 232 -11.73 19.64 -1.54
CA GLN A 232 -11.98 20.60 -2.62
C GLN A 232 -13.04 20.13 -3.62
N LEU A 233 -13.03 18.83 -3.93
CA LEU A 233 -13.80 18.29 -5.04
C LEU A 233 -14.83 17.24 -4.62
N GLY A 234 -14.72 16.69 -3.41
CA GLY A 234 -15.47 15.52 -3.01
C GLY A 234 -14.90 14.23 -3.62
N SER A 235 -15.50 13.11 -3.26
CA SER A 235 -15.13 11.82 -3.84
C SER A 235 -15.70 11.65 -5.24
N PHE A 236 -14.99 10.90 -6.09
CA PHE A 236 -15.52 10.52 -7.39
C PHE A 236 -15.48 9.01 -7.59
N THR A 237 -16.39 8.54 -8.39
CA THR A 237 -16.51 7.13 -8.75
C THR A 237 -16.40 6.95 -10.25
N LEU A 238 -15.88 5.80 -10.65
CA LEU A 238 -15.86 5.36 -12.03
C LEU A 238 -16.56 4.01 -12.14
N PRO A 239 -17.13 3.67 -13.30
CA PRO A 239 -17.56 2.31 -13.57
C PRO A 239 -16.43 1.31 -13.32
N SER A 240 -16.75 0.12 -12.87
CA SER A 240 -15.75 -0.94 -12.63
C SER A 240 -14.98 -1.34 -13.90
N ARG A 241 -15.58 -1.10 -15.07
CA ARG A 241 -14.98 -1.29 -16.40
C ARG A 241 -15.06 -0.03 -17.22
N LEU A 242 -13.97 0.31 -17.90
CA LEU A 242 -13.85 1.48 -18.76
C LEU A 242 -13.60 1.01 -20.19
N GLY A 243 -14.59 1.15 -21.04
CA GLY A 243 -14.54 0.78 -22.46
C GLY A 243 -13.95 1.87 -23.34
N PRO A 244 -13.94 1.66 -24.68
CA PRO A 244 -13.36 2.59 -25.67
C PRO A 244 -13.96 3.99 -25.64
N GLU A 245 -15.20 4.15 -25.18
CA GLU A 245 -15.90 5.44 -25.03
C GLU A 245 -15.36 6.26 -23.84
N SER A 246 -14.75 5.61 -22.86
CA SER A 246 -14.24 6.26 -21.66
C SER A 246 -13.05 7.18 -21.96
N PHE A 247 -13.03 8.36 -21.31
CA PHE A 247 -11.89 9.25 -21.36
C PHE A 247 -10.59 8.55 -20.96
N PHE A 248 -10.60 7.77 -19.88
CA PHE A 248 -9.41 7.07 -19.37
C PHE A 248 -8.89 6.02 -20.35
N TYR A 249 -9.78 5.25 -20.98
CA TYR A 249 -9.38 4.28 -22.00
C TYR A 249 -8.73 4.97 -23.20
N ARG A 250 -9.34 6.01 -23.76
CA ARG A 250 -8.79 6.77 -24.90
C ARG A 250 -7.47 7.48 -24.58
N ASN A 251 -7.21 7.72 -23.31
CA ASN A 251 -5.99 8.37 -22.83
C ASN A 251 -5.01 7.41 -22.17
N MET A 252 -5.12 6.11 -22.43
CA MET A 252 -4.07 5.16 -22.05
C MET A 252 -2.74 5.55 -22.69
N PRO A 253 -1.62 5.37 -21.97
CA PRO A 253 -0.29 5.56 -22.53
C PRO A 253 0.00 4.50 -23.60
N VAL A 254 0.30 4.91 -24.82
CA VAL A 254 0.84 4.02 -25.87
C VAL A 254 2.25 3.58 -25.48
N ASN A 255 3.01 4.50 -24.91
CA ASN A 255 4.33 4.25 -24.30
C ASN A 255 4.19 4.24 -22.77
N LYS A 256 5.33 4.36 -22.05
CA LYS A 256 5.32 4.36 -20.58
C LYS A 256 4.54 5.52 -19.98
N PHE A 257 4.60 6.72 -20.57
CA PHE A 257 3.98 7.92 -20.04
C PHE A 257 3.08 8.58 -21.07
N ARG A 258 1.97 9.19 -20.60
CA ARG A 258 1.17 10.13 -21.34
C ARG A 258 1.24 11.50 -20.68
N MET A 259 1.42 12.52 -21.51
CA MET A 259 1.44 13.93 -21.10
C MET A 259 0.09 14.35 -20.50
N PRO A 260 0.08 15.40 -19.66
CA PRO A 260 -1.14 15.92 -19.08
C PRO A 260 -2.20 16.22 -20.14
N THR A 261 -3.38 15.66 -19.97
CA THR A 261 -4.52 15.83 -20.87
C THR A 261 -5.67 16.47 -20.09
N PRO A 262 -6.31 17.54 -20.62
CA PRO A 262 -7.45 18.16 -19.95
C PRO A 262 -8.63 17.20 -19.82
N TRP A 263 -9.30 17.24 -18.67
CA TRP A 263 -10.50 16.48 -18.36
C TRP A 263 -11.45 17.31 -17.52
N ILE A 264 -12.74 17.22 -17.79
CA ILE A 264 -13.77 17.87 -17.00
C ILE A 264 -14.31 16.87 -15.99
N PHE A 265 -14.16 17.19 -14.72
CA PHE A 265 -14.72 16.42 -13.62
C PHE A 265 -16.14 16.89 -13.34
N GLU A 266 -17.12 16.09 -13.76
CA GLU A 266 -18.54 16.31 -13.49
C GLU A 266 -18.85 15.96 -12.03
N ARG A 267 -19.54 16.85 -11.32
CA ARG A 267 -19.92 16.66 -9.92
C ARG A 267 -21.42 16.83 -9.76
N GLN A 268 -22.06 15.87 -9.11
CA GLN A 268 -23.50 15.97 -8.84
C GLN A 268 -23.80 17.19 -7.95
N GLY A 269 -24.68 18.07 -8.41
CA GLY A 269 -25.11 19.27 -7.68
C GLY A 269 -24.07 20.39 -7.54
N HIS A 270 -22.94 20.29 -8.25
CA HIS A 270 -21.89 21.31 -8.24
C HIS A 270 -21.41 21.65 -9.65
N HIS A 271 -20.74 22.80 -9.80
CA HIS A 271 -20.13 23.14 -11.09
C HIS A 271 -19.02 22.14 -11.46
N PRO A 272 -18.92 21.80 -12.77
CA PRO A 272 -17.82 20.99 -13.28
C PRO A 272 -16.46 21.64 -12.99
N VAL A 273 -15.43 20.82 -12.78
CA VAL A 273 -14.08 21.29 -12.50
C VAL A 273 -13.10 20.84 -13.57
N ALA A 274 -12.35 21.80 -14.11
CA ALA A 274 -11.27 21.48 -15.03
C ALA A 274 -10.12 20.80 -14.29
N CYS A 275 -9.78 19.60 -14.73
CA CYS A 275 -8.69 18.78 -14.21
C CYS A 275 -7.68 18.47 -15.31
N MET A 276 -6.49 18.09 -14.90
CA MET A 276 -5.49 17.46 -15.75
C MET A 276 -5.36 15.99 -15.36
N VAL A 277 -5.12 15.14 -16.34
CA VAL A 277 -4.89 13.71 -16.16
C VAL A 277 -3.58 13.34 -16.82
N GLU A 278 -2.66 12.84 -16.03
CA GLU A 278 -1.42 12.20 -16.49
C GLU A 278 -1.54 10.69 -16.34
N ALA A 279 -0.87 9.93 -17.21
CA ALA A 279 -0.95 8.48 -17.10
C ALA A 279 0.43 7.81 -17.23
N TYR A 280 0.56 6.66 -16.55
CA TYR A 280 1.73 5.81 -16.58
C TYR A 280 1.33 4.34 -16.75
N ASN A 281 2.00 3.64 -17.68
CA ASN A 281 1.83 2.22 -17.91
C ASN A 281 3.04 1.45 -17.35
N SER A 282 2.79 0.64 -16.31
CA SER A 282 3.80 -0.21 -15.69
C SER A 282 3.94 -1.59 -16.35
N THR A 283 3.25 -1.83 -17.47
CA THR A 283 3.04 -3.14 -18.13
C THR A 283 2.09 -4.10 -17.41
N LYS A 284 1.95 -3.98 -16.12
CA LYS A 284 0.99 -4.76 -15.30
C LYS A 284 -0.28 -3.95 -15.01
N GLN A 285 -0.12 -2.66 -14.76
CA GLN A 285 -1.18 -1.73 -14.38
C GLN A 285 -1.01 -0.40 -15.07
N ILE A 286 -2.14 0.28 -15.31
CA ILE A 286 -2.15 1.67 -15.74
C ILE A 286 -2.58 2.54 -14.57
N PHE A 287 -1.84 3.60 -14.36
CA PHE A 287 -2.07 4.60 -13.32
C PHE A 287 -2.45 5.91 -13.97
N PHE A 288 -3.53 6.54 -13.49
CA PHE A 288 -3.90 7.89 -13.88
C PHE A 288 -3.86 8.79 -12.66
N LEU A 289 -3.04 9.84 -12.72
CA LEU A 289 -3.00 10.91 -11.73
C LEU A 289 -3.92 12.04 -12.20
N VAL A 290 -4.97 12.30 -11.44
CA VAL A 290 -5.99 13.32 -11.70
C VAL A 290 -5.80 14.45 -10.71
N TYR A 291 -5.79 15.71 -11.17
CA TYR A 291 -5.66 16.87 -10.30
C TYR A 291 -6.29 18.11 -10.89
N PRO A 292 -6.89 19.01 -10.09
CA PRO A 292 -7.51 20.24 -10.59
C PRO A 292 -6.45 21.18 -11.19
N VAL A 293 -6.84 21.85 -12.26
CA VAL A 293 -6.07 22.98 -12.80
C VAL A 293 -6.10 24.09 -11.77
N LYS A 294 -4.93 24.66 -11.39
CA LYS A 294 -4.92 25.85 -10.55
C LYS A 294 -5.70 26.94 -11.30
N SER A 295 -6.79 27.40 -10.73
CA SER A 295 -7.42 28.63 -11.18
C SER A 295 -6.46 29.78 -10.85
N ASN A 296 -5.55 30.11 -11.78
CA ASN A 296 -5.02 31.46 -11.81
C ASN A 296 -6.23 32.34 -12.02
N GLY A 297 -6.56 33.21 -11.06
CA GLY A 297 -7.78 34.01 -11.01
C GLY A 297 -8.03 34.86 -12.28
N ILE A 298 -8.39 34.20 -13.35
CA ILE A 298 -9.03 34.84 -14.49
C ILE A 298 -10.53 34.74 -14.20
N ALA A 299 -11.03 35.79 -13.52
CA ALA A 299 -12.46 36.07 -13.56
C ALA A 299 -12.82 36.24 -15.04
N ILE A 300 -13.52 35.26 -15.62
CA ILE A 300 -14.24 35.46 -16.86
C ILE A 300 -15.43 36.33 -16.45
N SER A 301 -15.29 37.65 -16.66
CA SER A 301 -16.39 38.58 -16.60
C SER A 301 -17.37 38.16 -17.72
N SER A 302 -18.57 37.79 -17.29
CA SER A 302 -19.74 37.53 -18.11
C SER A 302 -20.09 38.72 -19.01
#